data_7027895dc22673a023c6686f394bfc6d
#
_entry.id   7027895dc22673a023c6686f394bfc6d
#
_cell.length_a   1.000
_cell.length_b   1.000
_cell.length_c   1.000
_cell.angle_alpha   90.00
_cell.angle_beta   90.00
_cell.angle_gamma   90.00
#
_symmetry.space_group_name_H-M   'P 1'
#
loop_
_entity.id
_entity.type
_entity.pdbx_description
1 polymer ?
#
loop_
_entity_poly.entity_id
_entity_poly.type
_entity_poly.pdbx_seq_one_letter_code
_entity_poly.pdbx_strand_id
1 'polypeptide(L)'
;MTSFLQIPAVSHYWLCNGRVPLTLLADQTRRWPLIEAFQQPGYREDLVALDIEVRDGKIADLQPIGTGNKADIPAVDVRSGLIWPCFVDMHTHLDKGHIWPRRANADGTFNGALEAVRKDSTQRWQAEDVYRRMEFGLKCSYAHGTQAVRTHLDANGAQGEISFEIFRQLRKAWAGKLQLQAACLVSLDYYMGPEGENLADLVASSTGVLGGVAYMNPELAQQIERVFELAKEKNLDLDLHTDESLDPNEITLRYVAEAAIRHQFTGRITCAHCCSLSVQSDDEVRKTVEAVKAAGVTVVSLPMCNLYLQDRQPGRTPRHRGVTILHELKAAGVKVAIASDNCRDPFFAYGDHDGLEVFTQSARIGHLDHPIADWPQAITSAPAEMMGLENMGQIGEGWGADLVVFKARSFNELMARGQGDRTIIRQGRQIDPTLPDYAELDDLM
;
A
#
# COMPACT_ATOMS: atom_id res chain seq x y z
N MET A 1 -26.36 -2.36 3.60
CA MET A 1 -26.66 -2.70 2.18
C MET A 1 -26.50 -4.21 2.02
N THR A 2 -27.42 -4.90 1.36
CA THR A 2 -27.23 -6.33 1.08
C THR A 2 -26.09 -6.47 0.08
N SER A 3 -25.08 -7.28 0.40
CA SER A 3 -24.02 -7.69 -0.54
C SER A 3 -24.67 -8.19 -1.85
N PHE A 4 -24.06 -7.89 -3.00
CA PHE A 4 -24.62 -8.33 -4.28
C PHE A 4 -24.52 -9.84 -4.50
N LEU A 5 -23.64 -10.52 -3.75
CA LEU A 5 -23.51 -11.96 -3.70
C LEU A 5 -23.63 -12.46 -2.25
N GLN A 6 -24.10 -13.68 -2.10
CA GLN A 6 -24.03 -14.44 -0.85
C GLN A 6 -23.17 -15.67 -1.07
N ILE A 7 -22.07 -15.75 -0.34
CA ILE A 7 -21.19 -16.92 -0.35
C ILE A 7 -21.75 -17.94 0.63
N PRO A 8 -21.91 -19.21 0.24
CA PRO A 8 -22.45 -20.23 1.13
C PRO A 8 -21.55 -20.45 2.36
N ALA A 9 -22.16 -20.67 3.51
CA ALA A 9 -21.44 -20.91 4.77
C ALA A 9 -20.91 -22.36 4.87
N VAL A 10 -20.27 -22.85 3.79
CA VAL A 10 -19.65 -24.19 3.70
C VAL A 10 -18.17 -24.03 3.39
N SER A 11 -17.40 -25.08 3.63
CA SER A 11 -15.95 -25.05 3.36
C SER A 11 -15.59 -25.39 1.91
N HIS A 12 -16.56 -25.87 1.10
CA HIS A 12 -16.32 -26.29 -0.27
C HIS A 12 -17.41 -25.75 -1.20
N TYR A 13 -17.03 -24.91 -2.17
CA TYR A 13 -17.93 -24.30 -3.14
C TYR A 13 -17.19 -23.81 -4.39
N TRP A 14 -17.93 -23.46 -5.42
CA TRP A 14 -17.41 -22.82 -6.63
C TRP A 14 -17.87 -21.35 -6.73
N LEU A 15 -16.94 -20.47 -7.13
CA LEU A 15 -17.25 -19.16 -7.71
C LEU A 15 -17.24 -19.32 -9.23
N CYS A 16 -18.39 -19.14 -9.88
CA CYS A 16 -18.57 -19.38 -11.30
C CYS A 16 -18.71 -18.09 -12.08
N ASN A 17 -18.30 -18.10 -13.35
CA ASN A 17 -18.42 -16.97 -14.27
C ASN A 17 -17.68 -15.72 -13.79
N GLY A 18 -16.51 -15.87 -13.16
CA GLY A 18 -15.66 -14.76 -12.75
C GLY A 18 -14.77 -14.26 -13.87
N ARG A 19 -14.35 -13.02 -13.78
CA ARG A 19 -13.31 -12.40 -14.61
C ARG A 19 -12.13 -11.99 -13.76
N VAL A 20 -10.96 -12.51 -14.10
CA VAL A 20 -9.72 -12.23 -13.37
C VAL A 20 -8.72 -11.54 -14.28
N PRO A 21 -8.13 -10.41 -13.91
CA PRO A 21 -6.99 -9.86 -14.64
C PRO A 21 -5.84 -10.87 -14.68
N LEU A 22 -5.30 -11.15 -15.88
CA LEU A 22 -4.24 -12.15 -16.06
C LEU A 22 -3.04 -11.92 -15.14
N THR A 23 -2.67 -10.66 -14.94
CA THR A 23 -1.54 -10.26 -14.09
C THR A 23 -1.75 -10.59 -12.60
N LEU A 24 -2.99 -10.86 -12.19
CA LEU A 24 -3.33 -11.25 -10.82
C LEU A 24 -3.36 -12.78 -10.61
N LEU A 25 -3.12 -13.57 -11.65
CA LEU A 25 -2.95 -15.02 -11.54
C LEU A 25 -1.50 -15.34 -11.17
N ALA A 26 -1.31 -16.25 -10.21
CA ALA A 26 0.03 -16.66 -9.76
C ALA A 26 0.78 -17.47 -10.84
N ASP A 27 0.08 -18.38 -11.53
CA ASP A 27 0.64 -19.11 -12.66
C ASP A 27 0.34 -18.40 -13.99
N GLN A 28 1.24 -17.50 -14.40
CA GLN A 28 1.18 -16.81 -15.68
C GLN A 28 1.77 -17.65 -16.83
N THR A 29 2.35 -18.81 -16.57
CA THR A 29 2.89 -19.69 -17.60
C THR A 29 1.79 -20.53 -18.26
N ARG A 30 0.69 -20.77 -17.56
CA ARG A 30 -0.50 -21.41 -18.08
C ARG A 30 -1.16 -20.51 -19.13
N ARG A 31 -1.45 -21.06 -20.29
CA ARG A 31 -2.16 -20.32 -21.35
C ARG A 31 -3.64 -20.18 -21.02
N TRP A 32 -4.00 -19.00 -20.54
CA TRP A 32 -5.38 -18.65 -20.28
C TRP A 32 -6.02 -17.97 -21.51
N PRO A 33 -7.25 -18.35 -21.90
CA PRO A 33 -7.95 -17.66 -22.98
C PRO A 33 -8.38 -16.25 -22.50
N LEU A 34 -7.85 -15.22 -23.15
CA LEU A 34 -8.26 -13.84 -22.88
C LEU A 34 -9.63 -13.57 -23.50
N ILE A 35 -10.42 -12.72 -22.87
CA ILE A 35 -11.71 -12.27 -23.37
C ILE A 35 -11.49 -11.24 -24.48
N GLU A 36 -11.71 -11.62 -25.74
CA GLU A 36 -11.44 -10.80 -26.93
C GLU A 36 -12.10 -9.42 -26.91
N ALA A 37 -13.32 -9.30 -26.34
CA ALA A 37 -14.04 -8.03 -26.26
C ALA A 37 -13.30 -6.92 -25.51
N PHE A 38 -12.29 -7.26 -24.71
CA PHE A 38 -11.47 -6.33 -23.92
C PHE A 38 -10.04 -6.18 -24.48
N GLN A 39 -9.81 -6.64 -25.71
CA GLN A 39 -8.53 -6.55 -26.39
C GLN A 39 -8.67 -5.61 -27.58
N GLN A 40 -8.36 -4.32 -27.39
CA GLN A 40 -8.42 -3.32 -28.45
C GLN A 40 -7.02 -2.69 -28.65
N PRO A 41 -6.69 -2.23 -29.85
CA PRO A 41 -5.42 -1.52 -30.07
C PRO A 41 -5.28 -0.31 -29.11
N GLY A 42 -4.21 -0.33 -28.31
CA GLY A 42 -3.90 0.73 -27.33
C GLY A 42 -4.66 0.63 -26.01
N TYR A 43 -5.65 -0.27 -25.87
CA TYR A 43 -6.36 -0.51 -24.61
C TYR A 43 -6.59 -2.00 -24.38
N ARG A 44 -5.91 -2.56 -23.36
CA ARG A 44 -6.02 -3.96 -22.99
C ARG A 44 -6.39 -4.07 -21.52
N GLU A 45 -7.37 -4.93 -21.22
CA GLU A 45 -7.73 -5.28 -19.86
C GLU A 45 -7.17 -6.66 -19.45
N ASP A 46 -6.74 -7.47 -20.41
CA ASP A 46 -6.19 -8.83 -20.25
C ASP A 46 -6.97 -9.66 -19.22
N LEU A 47 -8.32 -9.70 -19.40
CA LEU A 47 -9.23 -10.43 -18.53
C LEU A 47 -9.35 -11.88 -18.96
N VAL A 48 -9.30 -12.78 -17.99
CA VAL A 48 -9.52 -14.23 -18.14
C VAL A 48 -10.86 -14.60 -17.53
N ALA A 49 -11.64 -15.40 -18.22
CA ALA A 49 -12.93 -15.92 -17.72
C ALA A 49 -12.70 -17.26 -16.98
N LEU A 50 -12.94 -17.28 -15.67
CA LEU A 50 -12.63 -18.41 -14.79
C LEU A 50 -13.78 -18.83 -13.89
N ASP A 51 -13.76 -20.14 -13.56
CA ASP A 51 -14.41 -20.71 -12.39
C ASP A 51 -13.35 -21.03 -11.34
N ILE A 52 -13.59 -20.68 -10.08
CA ILE A 52 -12.65 -20.85 -8.95
C ILE A 52 -13.24 -21.82 -7.95
N GLU A 53 -12.57 -22.94 -7.69
CA GLU A 53 -12.92 -23.84 -6.59
C GLU A 53 -12.30 -23.34 -5.29
N VAL A 54 -13.14 -23.18 -4.28
CA VAL A 54 -12.70 -22.85 -2.91
C VAL A 54 -12.96 -24.06 -2.02
N ARG A 55 -11.90 -24.54 -1.34
CA ARG A 55 -11.98 -25.66 -0.41
C ARG A 55 -11.13 -25.39 0.82
N ASP A 56 -11.75 -25.52 2.00
CA ASP A 56 -11.08 -25.35 3.31
C ASP A 56 -10.29 -24.04 3.42
N GLY A 57 -10.88 -22.95 2.91
CA GLY A 57 -10.29 -21.61 2.96
C GLY A 57 -9.21 -21.32 1.91
N LYS A 58 -8.94 -22.28 1.00
CA LYS A 58 -7.94 -22.16 -0.06
C LYS A 58 -8.58 -22.23 -1.44
N ILE A 59 -7.87 -21.70 -2.42
CA ILE A 59 -8.17 -21.91 -3.84
C ILE A 59 -7.70 -23.33 -4.18
N ALA A 60 -8.65 -24.23 -4.43
CA ALA A 60 -8.34 -25.62 -4.70
C ALA A 60 -8.07 -25.86 -6.20
N ASP A 61 -8.76 -25.14 -7.08
CA ASP A 61 -8.61 -25.29 -8.53
C ASP A 61 -9.03 -23.99 -9.25
N LEU A 62 -8.44 -23.77 -10.42
CA LEU A 62 -8.75 -22.67 -11.34
C LEU A 62 -9.04 -23.27 -12.72
N GLN A 63 -10.24 -23.05 -13.25
CA GLN A 63 -10.64 -23.63 -14.52
C GLN A 63 -11.27 -22.60 -15.46
N PRO A 64 -11.13 -22.77 -16.80
CA PRO A 64 -11.93 -22.01 -17.74
C PRO A 64 -13.43 -22.24 -17.48
N ILE A 65 -14.25 -21.22 -17.73
CA ILE A 65 -15.69 -21.26 -17.50
C ILE A 65 -16.32 -22.52 -18.12
N GLY A 66 -17.10 -23.23 -17.31
CA GLY A 66 -17.90 -24.36 -17.78
C GLY A 66 -17.16 -25.69 -17.98
N THR A 67 -15.85 -25.76 -17.62
CA THR A 67 -15.05 -27.00 -17.79
C THR A 67 -14.98 -27.85 -16.53
N GLY A 68 -15.24 -27.29 -15.35
CA GLY A 68 -15.14 -28.00 -14.06
C GLY A 68 -16.28 -28.95 -13.79
N ASN A 69 -15.99 -30.07 -13.10
CA ASN A 69 -17.03 -30.96 -12.54
C ASN A 69 -17.54 -30.37 -11.23
N LYS A 70 -18.75 -29.83 -11.25
CA LYS A 70 -19.41 -29.16 -10.11
C LYS A 70 -20.56 -29.97 -9.51
N ALA A 71 -20.67 -31.25 -9.88
CA ALA A 71 -21.74 -32.08 -9.39
C ALA A 71 -21.74 -32.12 -7.84
N ASP A 72 -22.89 -31.83 -7.25
CA ASP A 72 -23.16 -31.86 -5.82
C ASP A 72 -22.38 -30.81 -4.97
N ILE A 73 -21.63 -29.87 -5.59
CA ILE A 73 -20.92 -28.81 -4.91
C ILE A 73 -21.69 -27.48 -5.07
N PRO A 74 -21.98 -26.74 -4.00
CA PRO A 74 -22.58 -25.43 -4.10
C PRO A 74 -21.80 -24.50 -5.04
N ALA A 75 -22.52 -23.83 -5.94
CA ALA A 75 -21.92 -22.92 -6.91
C ALA A 75 -22.58 -21.54 -6.85
N VAL A 76 -21.76 -20.49 -6.85
CA VAL A 76 -22.18 -19.09 -6.83
C VAL A 76 -21.83 -18.46 -8.18
N ASP A 77 -22.82 -18.03 -8.92
CA ASP A 77 -22.62 -17.26 -10.15
C ASP A 77 -22.24 -15.82 -9.81
N VAL A 78 -20.99 -15.42 -10.08
CA VAL A 78 -20.51 -14.04 -9.86
C VAL A 78 -20.88 -13.10 -11.01
N ARG A 79 -21.67 -13.55 -11.99
CA ARG A 79 -22.31 -12.75 -13.04
C ARG A 79 -21.28 -11.95 -13.88
N SER A 80 -20.20 -12.59 -14.26
CA SER A 80 -19.08 -11.98 -14.97
C SER A 80 -18.38 -10.84 -14.18
N GLY A 81 -18.58 -10.75 -12.87
CA GLY A 81 -17.91 -9.78 -12.01
C GLY A 81 -16.40 -9.98 -11.97
N LEU A 82 -15.68 -8.89 -11.75
CA LEU A 82 -14.23 -8.96 -11.55
C LEU A 82 -13.91 -9.60 -10.21
N ILE A 83 -12.94 -10.50 -10.20
CA ILE A 83 -12.40 -11.13 -8.99
C ILE A 83 -10.93 -10.73 -8.89
N TRP A 84 -10.58 -10.09 -7.77
CA TRP A 84 -9.20 -9.72 -7.43
C TRP A 84 -8.77 -10.44 -6.15
N PRO A 85 -7.47 -10.65 -5.91
CA PRO A 85 -6.99 -10.95 -4.57
C PRO A 85 -7.25 -9.74 -3.66
N CYS A 86 -7.32 -9.95 -2.36
CA CYS A 86 -7.38 -8.86 -1.41
C CYS A 86 -6.16 -7.93 -1.54
N PHE A 87 -6.36 -6.65 -1.24
CA PHE A 87 -5.35 -5.60 -1.37
C PHE A 87 -4.20 -5.77 -0.35
N VAL A 88 -3.08 -5.18 -0.69
CA VAL A 88 -1.92 -5.03 0.19
C VAL A 88 -1.53 -3.56 0.24
N ASP A 89 -1.67 -2.94 1.38
CA ASP A 89 -1.36 -1.53 1.59
C ASP A 89 -0.03 -1.41 2.33
N MET A 90 1.03 -1.15 1.59
CA MET A 90 2.39 -1.22 2.11
C MET A 90 2.92 0.09 2.71
N HIS A 91 2.11 1.16 2.67
CA HIS A 91 2.53 2.45 3.21
C HIS A 91 1.33 3.23 3.75
N THR A 92 1.20 3.23 5.06
CA THR A 92 0.17 3.95 5.81
C THR A 92 0.77 4.65 7.03
N HIS A 93 -0.01 5.51 7.68
CA HIS A 93 0.35 6.20 8.94
C HIS A 93 -0.80 6.06 9.95
N LEU A 94 -0.99 4.84 10.49
CA LEU A 94 -2.13 4.54 11.35
C LEU A 94 -2.10 5.30 12.69
N ASP A 95 -0.91 5.55 13.24
CA ASP A 95 -0.75 6.23 14.54
C ASP A 95 -1.10 7.72 14.51
N LYS A 96 -1.01 8.36 13.34
CA LYS A 96 -1.44 9.76 13.14
C LYS A 96 -2.77 9.90 12.40
N GLY A 97 -3.35 8.81 11.93
CA GLY A 97 -4.63 8.82 11.23
C GLY A 97 -5.79 9.32 12.09
N HIS A 98 -6.81 9.85 11.41
CA HIS A 98 -8.09 10.29 11.98
C HIS A 98 -8.05 11.47 12.96
N ILE A 99 -6.95 12.23 13.03
CA ILE A 99 -6.84 13.42 13.90
C ILE A 99 -7.34 14.70 13.23
N TRP A 100 -7.71 14.69 11.95
CA TRP A 100 -8.15 15.88 11.21
C TRP A 100 -9.24 16.71 11.92
N PRO A 101 -10.29 16.11 12.53
CA PRO A 101 -11.34 16.90 13.18
C PRO A 101 -10.83 17.75 14.34
N ARG A 102 -9.84 17.28 15.08
CA ARG A 102 -9.25 18.00 16.23
C ARG A 102 -8.01 18.81 15.88
N ARG A 103 -7.36 18.49 14.77
CA ARG A 103 -6.10 19.13 14.36
C ARG A 103 -5.96 19.19 12.84
N ALA A 104 -6.76 20.05 12.22
CA ALA A 104 -6.68 20.29 10.78
C ALA A 104 -5.39 21.05 10.41
N ASN A 105 -4.91 20.82 9.19
CA ASN A 105 -3.84 21.60 8.60
C ASN A 105 -4.39 22.93 8.08
N ALA A 106 -4.02 24.04 8.71
CA ALA A 106 -4.63 25.34 8.49
C ALA A 106 -4.30 25.97 7.12
N ASP A 107 -3.11 25.70 6.58
CA ASP A 107 -2.64 26.26 5.30
C ASP A 107 -2.53 25.21 4.17
N GLY A 108 -2.69 23.95 4.50
CA GLY A 108 -2.61 22.83 3.57
C GLY A 108 -1.19 22.52 3.07
N THR A 109 -0.17 23.14 3.63
CA THR A 109 1.24 22.90 3.24
C THR A 109 1.83 21.70 3.99
N PHE A 110 2.92 21.15 3.47
CA PHE A 110 3.69 20.10 4.14
C PHE A 110 4.18 20.57 5.53
N ASN A 111 4.72 21.76 5.63
CA ASN A 111 5.19 22.32 6.90
C ASN A 111 4.05 22.56 7.89
N GLY A 112 2.87 23.02 7.41
CA GLY A 112 1.68 23.13 8.22
C GLY A 112 1.21 21.78 8.77
N ALA A 113 1.30 20.72 7.97
CA ALA A 113 1.01 19.35 8.41
C ALA A 113 1.98 18.88 9.51
N LEU A 114 3.29 19.07 9.33
CA LEU A 114 4.31 18.71 10.33
C LEU A 114 4.05 19.43 11.65
N GLU A 115 3.78 20.75 11.61
CA GLU A 115 3.49 21.52 12.81
C GLU A 115 2.23 21.04 13.53
N ALA A 116 1.18 20.76 12.77
CA ALA A 116 -0.09 20.26 13.31
C ALA A 116 0.09 18.89 13.99
N VAL A 117 0.76 17.95 13.34
CA VAL A 117 1.06 16.63 13.92
C VAL A 117 1.93 16.74 15.15
N ARG A 118 3.00 17.55 15.13
CA ARG A 118 3.87 17.77 16.30
C ARG A 118 3.10 18.30 17.51
N LYS A 119 2.19 19.26 17.29
CA LYS A 119 1.33 19.79 18.36
C LYS A 119 0.36 18.72 18.89
N ASP A 120 -0.23 17.94 18.03
CA ASP A 120 -1.16 16.90 18.45
C ASP A 120 -0.46 15.77 19.19
N SER A 121 0.68 15.28 18.69
CA SER A 121 1.43 14.18 19.30
C SER A 121 1.88 14.53 20.72
N THR A 122 2.39 15.73 20.95
CA THR A 122 2.84 16.16 22.28
C THR A 122 1.70 16.35 23.30
N GLN A 123 0.47 16.58 22.83
CA GLN A 123 -0.69 16.88 23.68
C GLN A 123 -1.62 15.70 23.90
N ARG A 124 -1.73 14.80 22.94
CA ARG A 124 -2.83 13.84 22.87
C ARG A 124 -2.44 12.38 22.70
N TRP A 125 -1.27 12.05 22.12
CA TRP A 125 -0.93 10.67 21.73
C TRP A 125 -0.53 9.80 22.94
N GLN A 126 -1.52 9.57 23.81
CA GLN A 126 -1.43 8.55 24.84
C GLN A 126 -1.76 7.17 24.25
N ALA A 127 -1.39 6.10 24.94
CA ALA A 127 -1.57 4.73 24.47
C ALA A 127 -3.02 4.42 24.01
N GLU A 128 -4.01 4.86 24.78
CA GLU A 128 -5.44 4.65 24.44
C GLU A 128 -5.85 5.40 23.18
N ASP A 129 -5.45 6.66 23.03
CA ASP A 129 -5.72 7.47 21.83
C ASP A 129 -5.11 6.83 20.58
N VAL A 130 -3.84 6.45 20.65
CA VAL A 130 -3.12 5.80 19.53
C VAL A 130 -3.76 4.45 19.20
N TYR A 131 -4.09 3.62 20.21
CA TYR A 131 -4.71 2.31 20.00
C TYR A 131 -6.02 2.43 19.24
N ARG A 132 -6.93 3.28 19.70
CA ARG A 132 -8.27 3.40 19.12
C ARG A 132 -8.24 3.92 17.69
N ARG A 133 -7.37 4.90 17.40
CA ARG A 133 -7.23 5.44 16.04
C ARG A 133 -6.59 4.42 15.07
N MET A 134 -5.54 3.73 15.51
CA MET A 134 -4.93 2.67 14.72
C MET A 134 -5.92 1.53 14.47
N GLU A 135 -6.64 1.08 15.50
CA GLU A 135 -7.64 0.01 15.35
C GLU A 135 -8.77 0.42 14.39
N PHE A 136 -9.22 1.67 14.46
CA PHE A 136 -10.23 2.20 13.54
C PHE A 136 -9.75 2.12 12.08
N GLY A 137 -8.53 2.55 11.78
CA GLY A 137 -7.93 2.41 10.44
C GLY A 137 -7.81 0.95 9.99
N LEU A 138 -7.47 0.02 10.89
CA LEU A 138 -7.44 -1.41 10.59
C LEU A 138 -8.83 -1.98 10.32
N LYS A 139 -9.88 -1.53 11.02
CA LYS A 139 -11.27 -1.89 10.74
C LYS A 139 -11.67 -1.44 9.33
N CYS A 140 -11.34 -0.20 8.94
CA CYS A 140 -11.58 0.31 7.59
C CYS A 140 -10.85 -0.53 6.54
N SER A 141 -9.54 -0.74 6.70
CA SER A 141 -8.72 -1.56 5.78
C SER A 141 -9.30 -2.96 5.59
N TYR A 142 -9.69 -3.63 6.67
CA TYR A 142 -10.28 -4.97 6.63
C TYR A 142 -11.63 -5.00 5.94
N ALA A 143 -12.51 -4.04 6.26
CA ALA A 143 -13.84 -3.91 5.66
C ALA A 143 -13.77 -3.59 4.15
N HIS A 144 -12.72 -2.92 3.71
CA HIS A 144 -12.47 -2.64 2.29
C HIS A 144 -11.77 -3.78 1.52
N GLY A 145 -11.35 -4.86 2.21
CA GLY A 145 -10.76 -6.04 1.58
C GLY A 145 -9.23 -6.01 1.49
N THR A 146 -8.56 -5.27 2.37
CA THR A 146 -7.12 -5.35 2.55
C THR A 146 -6.77 -6.61 3.38
N GLN A 147 -5.65 -7.26 3.06
CA GLN A 147 -5.15 -8.45 3.76
C GLN A 147 -3.81 -8.22 4.47
N ALA A 148 -3.05 -7.22 4.06
CA ALA A 148 -1.81 -6.84 4.72
C ALA A 148 -1.63 -5.32 4.72
N VAL A 149 -1.07 -4.80 5.82
CA VAL A 149 -0.78 -3.38 6.01
C VAL A 149 0.62 -3.21 6.58
N ARG A 150 1.42 -2.30 5.99
CA ARG A 150 2.62 -1.73 6.60
C ARG A 150 2.31 -0.30 7.02
N THR A 151 2.54 0.02 8.31
CA THR A 151 2.36 1.36 8.85
C THR A 151 3.70 1.97 9.24
N HIS A 152 3.87 3.27 8.96
CA HIS A 152 5.00 4.06 9.45
C HIS A 152 4.58 4.71 10.77
N LEU A 153 5.36 4.46 11.83
CA LEU A 153 5.07 4.92 13.19
C LEU A 153 6.00 6.07 13.55
N ASP A 154 5.46 7.21 13.91
CA ASP A 154 6.24 8.32 14.44
C ASP A 154 6.96 7.88 15.72
N ALA A 155 8.30 7.94 15.69
CA ALA A 155 9.14 7.27 16.69
C ALA A 155 10.14 8.20 17.39
N ASN A 156 9.86 9.50 17.48
CA ASN A 156 10.72 10.44 18.19
C ASN A 156 10.59 10.27 19.72
N GLY A 157 11.69 9.90 20.37
CA GLY A 157 11.76 9.76 21.82
C GLY A 157 10.74 8.76 22.38
N ALA A 158 10.08 9.10 23.48
CA ALA A 158 9.11 8.23 24.17
C ALA A 158 7.88 7.86 23.30
N GLN A 159 7.58 8.64 22.26
CA GLN A 159 6.46 8.32 21.37
C GLN A 159 6.71 7.02 20.61
N GLY A 160 7.95 6.72 20.24
CA GLY A 160 8.31 5.48 19.60
C GLY A 160 7.94 4.26 20.42
N GLU A 161 8.22 4.27 21.72
CA GLU A 161 7.86 3.16 22.62
C GLU A 161 6.34 2.96 22.69
N ILE A 162 5.56 4.05 22.78
CA ILE A 162 4.10 3.98 22.81
C ILE A 162 3.58 3.40 21.50
N SER A 163 3.97 3.97 20.34
CA SER A 163 3.46 3.55 19.03
C SER A 163 3.82 2.08 18.72
N PHE A 164 5.05 1.64 19.03
CA PHE A 164 5.46 0.25 18.81
C PHE A 164 4.80 -0.74 19.78
N GLU A 165 4.56 -0.35 21.04
CA GLU A 165 3.83 -1.20 21.98
C GLU A 165 2.38 -1.42 21.51
N ILE A 166 1.70 -0.35 21.11
CA ILE A 166 0.34 -0.43 20.55
C ILE A 166 0.33 -1.26 19.27
N PHE A 167 1.31 -1.08 18.39
CA PHE A 167 1.45 -1.91 17.18
C PHE A 167 1.56 -3.40 17.53
N ARG A 168 2.38 -3.79 18.53
CA ARG A 168 2.51 -5.20 18.95
C ARG A 168 1.19 -5.77 19.46
N GLN A 169 0.43 -4.98 20.24
CA GLN A 169 -0.90 -5.37 20.74
C GLN A 169 -1.88 -5.57 19.58
N LEU A 170 -1.96 -4.62 18.66
CA LEU A 170 -2.84 -4.70 17.49
C LEU A 170 -2.43 -5.83 16.55
N ARG A 171 -1.14 -6.05 16.30
CA ARG A 171 -0.67 -7.18 15.49
C ARG A 171 -1.13 -8.52 16.05
N LYS A 172 -1.10 -8.66 17.38
CA LYS A 172 -1.64 -9.86 18.06
C LYS A 172 -3.16 -9.96 17.96
N ALA A 173 -3.87 -8.86 18.18
CA ALA A 173 -5.34 -8.82 18.15
C ALA A 173 -5.90 -9.09 16.74
N TRP A 174 -5.18 -8.67 15.69
CA TRP A 174 -5.57 -8.82 14.30
C TRP A 174 -4.96 -10.04 13.60
N ALA A 175 -4.22 -10.88 14.33
CA ALA A 175 -3.65 -12.10 13.78
C ALA A 175 -4.73 -12.98 13.13
N GLY A 176 -4.45 -13.49 11.92
CA GLY A 176 -5.42 -14.25 11.11
C GLY A 176 -6.44 -13.39 10.34
N LYS A 177 -6.53 -12.09 10.61
CA LYS A 177 -7.36 -11.14 9.84
C LYS A 177 -6.51 -10.27 8.92
N LEU A 178 -5.51 -9.58 9.48
CA LEU A 178 -4.57 -8.73 8.78
C LEU A 178 -3.14 -9.12 9.11
N GLN A 179 -2.30 -9.20 8.08
CA GLN A 179 -0.84 -9.27 8.27
C GLN A 179 -0.31 -7.85 8.48
N LEU A 180 0.28 -7.58 9.66
CA LEU A 180 0.77 -6.23 9.99
C LEU A 180 2.29 -6.18 10.04
N GLN A 181 2.86 -5.13 9.43
CA GLN A 181 4.24 -4.71 9.52
C GLN A 181 4.32 -3.25 9.96
N ALA A 182 5.41 -2.86 10.64
CA ALA A 182 5.67 -1.48 11.00
C ALA A 182 7.07 -1.06 10.56
N ALA A 183 7.19 0.17 10.07
CA ALA A 183 8.44 0.90 9.92
C ALA A 183 8.47 2.06 10.92
N CYS A 184 9.61 2.38 11.50
CA CYS A 184 9.75 3.60 12.29
C CYS A 184 9.88 4.82 11.38
N LEU A 185 9.45 5.98 11.85
CA LEU A 185 9.54 7.24 11.14
C LEU A 185 10.18 8.33 12.02
N VAL A 186 11.41 8.68 11.65
CA VAL A 186 12.20 9.77 12.22
C VAL A 186 13.00 10.43 11.10
N SER A 187 13.49 11.65 11.28
CA SER A 187 14.50 12.21 10.36
C SER A 187 15.81 11.43 10.49
N LEU A 188 16.57 11.24 9.39
CA LEU A 188 17.78 10.38 9.40
C LEU A 188 18.89 10.88 10.34
N ASP A 189 18.94 12.18 10.66
CA ASP A 189 19.89 12.74 11.64
C ASP A 189 19.68 12.15 13.05
N TYR A 190 18.46 11.66 13.37
CA TYR A 190 18.18 10.97 14.62
C TYR A 190 19.10 9.76 14.88
N TYR A 191 19.52 9.08 13.80
CA TYR A 191 20.41 7.93 13.90
C TYR A 191 21.87 8.25 14.20
N MET A 192 22.24 9.53 14.19
CA MET A 192 23.61 9.97 14.51
C MET A 192 23.88 9.99 16.03
N GLY A 193 22.84 9.95 16.84
CA GLY A 193 22.92 9.90 18.30
C GLY A 193 22.64 8.51 18.89
N PRO A 194 22.83 8.34 20.21
CA PRO A 194 22.55 7.06 20.90
C PRO A 194 21.08 6.66 20.84
N GLU A 195 20.17 7.61 20.68
CA GLU A 195 18.73 7.37 20.55
C GLU A 195 18.42 6.58 19.27
N GLY A 196 19.21 6.76 18.22
CA GLY A 196 19.06 6.03 16.96
C GLY A 196 19.34 4.54 17.10
N GLU A 197 20.35 4.16 17.89
CA GLU A 197 20.65 2.76 18.19
C GLU A 197 19.53 2.11 19.04
N ASN A 198 19.04 2.83 20.05
CA ASN A 198 17.92 2.38 20.86
C ASN A 198 16.65 2.18 20.02
N LEU A 199 16.40 3.08 19.07
CA LEU A 199 15.28 2.94 18.13
C LEU A 199 15.46 1.72 17.22
N ALA A 200 16.66 1.48 16.70
CA ALA A 200 16.92 0.29 15.88
C ALA A 200 16.72 -1.02 16.68
N ASP A 201 17.08 -1.04 17.98
CA ASP A 201 16.79 -2.18 18.87
C ASP A 201 15.29 -2.37 19.11
N LEU A 202 14.55 -1.28 19.32
CA LEU A 202 13.10 -1.31 19.47
C LEU A 202 12.43 -1.87 18.20
N VAL A 203 12.87 -1.43 17.03
CA VAL A 203 12.38 -1.92 15.72
C VAL A 203 12.69 -3.41 15.56
N ALA A 204 13.92 -3.83 15.84
CA ALA A 204 14.34 -5.23 15.76
C ALA A 204 13.51 -6.15 16.67
N SER A 205 13.26 -5.71 17.92
CA SER A 205 12.45 -6.47 18.88
C SER A 205 10.96 -6.54 18.51
N SER A 206 10.50 -5.61 17.67
CA SER A 206 9.11 -5.55 17.19
C SER A 206 8.90 -6.22 15.84
N THR A 207 9.94 -6.78 15.22
CA THR A 207 9.91 -7.33 13.84
C THR A 207 9.48 -6.30 12.79
N GLY A 208 9.79 -5.02 13.04
CA GLY A 208 9.52 -3.91 12.14
C GLY A 208 10.57 -3.76 11.04
N VAL A 209 10.50 -2.66 10.35
CA VAL A 209 11.41 -2.26 9.28
C VAL A 209 12.07 -0.94 9.71
N LEU A 210 13.38 -0.80 9.54
CA LEU A 210 14.07 0.43 9.88
C LEU A 210 13.71 1.49 8.83
N GLY A 211 13.18 2.63 9.28
CA GLY A 211 12.66 3.66 8.39
C GLY A 211 13.10 5.05 8.79
N GLY A 212 12.69 6.01 8.00
CA GLY A 212 12.93 7.43 8.28
C GLY A 212 12.71 8.30 7.06
N VAL A 213 12.90 9.62 7.25
CA VAL A 213 12.81 10.62 6.19
C VAL A 213 14.20 11.12 5.86
N ALA A 214 14.59 10.98 4.60
CA ALA A 214 15.86 11.50 4.08
C ALA A 214 15.67 12.93 3.54
N TYR A 215 16.25 13.91 4.22
CA TYR A 215 16.26 15.30 3.77
C TYR A 215 17.62 15.67 3.19
N MET A 216 17.64 16.47 2.12
CA MET A 216 18.88 17.02 1.59
C MET A 216 19.51 17.97 2.62
N ASN A 217 20.70 17.62 3.10
CA ASN A 217 21.52 18.40 4.02
C ASN A 217 23.01 18.02 3.85
N PRO A 218 23.98 18.80 4.40
CA PRO A 218 25.41 18.51 4.24
C PRO A 218 25.87 17.17 4.82
N GLU A 219 25.17 16.63 5.82
CA GLU A 219 25.51 15.39 6.52
C GLU A 219 24.74 14.18 5.99
N LEU A 220 23.87 14.33 4.98
CA LEU A 220 23.00 13.27 4.48
C LEU A 220 23.76 11.97 4.15
N ALA A 221 24.91 12.07 3.52
CA ALA A 221 25.70 10.89 3.17
C ALA A 221 26.10 10.08 4.44
N GLN A 222 26.51 10.76 5.50
CA GLN A 222 26.86 10.12 6.77
C GLN A 222 25.63 9.53 7.49
N GLN A 223 24.51 10.23 7.45
CA GLN A 223 23.25 9.76 8.02
C GLN A 223 22.79 8.47 7.33
N ILE A 224 22.85 8.41 6.01
CA ILE A 224 22.52 7.22 5.23
C ILE A 224 23.48 6.06 5.55
N GLU A 225 24.79 6.29 5.55
CA GLU A 225 25.78 5.26 5.95
C GLU A 225 25.41 4.65 7.32
N ARG A 226 25.11 5.50 8.31
CA ARG A 226 24.74 5.04 9.65
C ARG A 226 23.46 4.18 9.66
N VAL A 227 22.45 4.57 8.89
CA VAL A 227 21.21 3.79 8.75
C VAL A 227 21.48 2.40 8.15
N PHE A 228 22.34 2.32 7.10
CA PHE A 228 22.72 1.04 6.51
C PHE A 228 23.55 0.17 7.47
N GLU A 229 24.43 0.75 8.26
CA GLU A 229 25.18 0.04 9.30
C GLU A 229 24.22 -0.59 10.31
N LEU A 230 23.30 0.19 10.88
CA LEU A 230 22.31 -0.28 11.85
C LEU A 230 21.40 -1.36 11.25
N ALA A 231 20.94 -1.18 10.02
CA ALA A 231 20.10 -2.16 9.34
C ALA A 231 20.84 -3.49 9.13
N LYS A 232 22.11 -3.47 8.74
CA LYS A 232 22.95 -4.67 8.62
C LYS A 232 23.20 -5.33 9.98
N GLU A 233 23.57 -4.55 10.98
CA GLU A 233 23.85 -5.03 12.33
C GLU A 233 22.64 -5.76 12.94
N LYS A 234 21.45 -5.19 12.77
CA LYS A 234 20.20 -5.71 13.34
C LYS A 234 19.43 -6.62 12.37
N ASN A 235 19.96 -6.87 11.16
CA ASN A 235 19.31 -7.65 10.09
C ASN A 235 17.88 -7.16 9.78
N LEU A 236 17.74 -5.86 9.51
CA LEU A 236 16.48 -5.18 9.21
C LEU A 236 16.40 -4.81 7.73
N ASP A 237 15.20 -4.85 7.17
CA ASP A 237 14.87 -4.20 5.90
C ASP A 237 14.79 -2.67 6.09
N LEU A 238 14.81 -1.92 4.98
CA LEU A 238 14.71 -0.45 4.98
C LEU A 238 13.44 0.02 4.28
N ASP A 239 12.81 1.06 4.84
CA ASP A 239 11.68 1.76 4.22
C ASP A 239 11.77 3.27 4.48
N LEU A 240 12.15 4.03 3.46
CA LEU A 240 12.55 5.42 3.58
C LEU A 240 11.64 6.35 2.77
N HIS A 241 11.24 7.47 3.35
CA HIS A 241 10.65 8.60 2.63
C HIS A 241 11.78 9.37 1.94
N THR A 242 11.69 9.54 0.64
CA THR A 242 12.72 10.17 -0.19
C THR A 242 12.11 11.13 -1.19
N ASP A 243 12.78 12.27 -1.40
CA ASP A 243 12.44 13.22 -2.47
C ASP A 243 10.96 13.61 -2.51
N GLU A 244 10.33 13.83 -1.32
CA GLU A 244 8.91 14.16 -1.20
C GLU A 244 8.65 15.66 -1.42
N SER A 245 9.18 16.21 -2.49
CA SER A 245 8.97 17.61 -2.87
C SER A 245 9.00 17.78 -4.39
N LEU A 246 8.78 19.01 -4.84
CA LEU A 246 8.98 19.44 -6.23
C LEU A 246 10.28 20.26 -6.40
N ASP A 247 11.26 20.07 -5.53
CA ASP A 247 12.60 20.61 -5.74
C ASP A 247 13.43 19.65 -6.64
N PRO A 248 13.84 20.05 -7.84
CA PRO A 248 14.63 19.20 -8.72
C PRO A 248 16.03 18.87 -8.16
N ASN A 249 16.49 19.56 -7.12
CA ASN A 249 17.77 19.29 -6.47
C ASN A 249 17.69 18.23 -5.37
N GLU A 250 16.51 17.79 -4.99
CA GLU A 250 16.35 16.66 -4.08
C GLU A 250 16.61 15.35 -4.81
N ILE A 251 17.66 14.64 -4.36
CA ILE A 251 18.17 13.40 -4.97
C ILE A 251 18.47 12.35 -3.90
N THR A 252 17.73 12.36 -2.79
CA THR A 252 17.96 11.46 -1.64
C THR A 252 17.77 10.00 -2.03
N LEU A 253 16.84 9.70 -2.95
CA LEU A 253 16.66 8.37 -3.53
C LEU A 253 17.94 7.82 -4.15
N ARG A 254 18.67 8.67 -4.91
CA ARG A 254 19.95 8.27 -5.52
C ARG A 254 21.01 8.02 -4.45
N TYR A 255 21.09 8.83 -3.41
CA TYR A 255 22.01 8.60 -2.27
C TYR A 255 21.75 7.26 -1.61
N VAL A 256 20.48 6.90 -1.39
CA VAL A 256 20.08 5.60 -0.81
C VAL A 256 20.50 4.45 -1.75
N ALA A 257 20.23 4.56 -3.04
CA ALA A 257 20.59 3.52 -4.03
C ALA A 257 22.11 3.31 -4.13
N GLU A 258 22.89 4.40 -4.16
CA GLU A 258 24.35 4.33 -4.18
C GLU A 258 24.91 3.73 -2.88
N ALA A 259 24.34 4.05 -1.73
CA ALA A 259 24.70 3.44 -0.44
C ALA A 259 24.41 1.95 -0.43
N ALA A 260 23.24 1.54 -0.91
CA ALA A 260 22.88 0.13 -1.02
C ALA A 260 23.92 -0.68 -1.82
N ILE A 261 24.40 -0.11 -2.93
CA ILE A 261 25.46 -0.71 -3.75
C ILE A 261 26.78 -0.79 -2.97
N ARG A 262 27.20 0.32 -2.33
CA ARG A 262 28.46 0.35 -1.54
C ARG A 262 28.45 -0.66 -0.39
N HIS A 263 27.32 -0.74 0.33
CA HIS A 263 27.16 -1.67 1.44
C HIS A 263 26.91 -3.11 1.01
N GLN A 264 26.72 -3.39 -0.29
CA GLN A 264 26.27 -4.69 -0.80
C GLN A 264 25.08 -5.20 0.03
N PHE A 265 24.11 -4.31 0.23
CA PHE A 265 22.99 -4.57 1.13
C PHE A 265 22.08 -5.67 0.57
N THR A 266 21.77 -6.68 1.38
CA THR A 266 20.98 -7.84 0.96
C THR A 266 19.55 -7.82 1.48
N GLY A 267 19.21 -6.90 2.40
CA GLY A 267 17.84 -6.66 2.87
C GLY A 267 16.99 -5.98 1.78
N ARG A 268 15.69 -5.96 1.97
CA ARG A 268 14.78 -5.22 1.09
C ARG A 268 14.90 -3.73 1.36
N ILE A 269 14.83 -2.93 0.30
CA ILE A 269 14.82 -1.47 0.38
C ILE A 269 13.61 -0.96 -0.37
N THR A 270 12.76 -0.22 0.33
CA THR A 270 11.66 0.54 -0.25
C THR A 270 11.94 2.04 -0.08
N CYS A 271 11.75 2.82 -1.15
CA CYS A 271 11.74 4.28 -1.09
C CYS A 271 10.37 4.80 -1.49
N ALA A 272 9.82 5.67 -0.65
CA ALA A 272 8.48 6.23 -0.81
C ALA A 272 8.52 7.62 -1.43
N HIS A 273 7.42 8.04 -2.04
CA HIS A 273 7.16 9.34 -2.66
C HIS A 273 7.96 9.60 -3.94
N CYS A 274 9.23 9.93 -3.86
CA CYS A 274 10.13 10.20 -5.00
C CYS A 274 9.57 11.23 -5.97
N CYS A 275 8.85 12.26 -5.48
CA CYS A 275 8.11 13.24 -6.28
C CYS A 275 9.02 14.12 -7.14
N SER A 276 10.23 14.45 -6.64
CA SER A 276 11.19 15.31 -7.31
C SER A 276 11.63 14.78 -8.68
N LEU A 277 11.60 13.45 -8.88
CA LEU A 277 11.89 12.84 -10.19
C LEU A 277 11.04 13.42 -11.32
N SER A 278 9.79 13.83 -11.02
CA SER A 278 8.86 14.37 -12.03
C SER A 278 9.23 15.77 -12.54
N VAL A 279 10.16 16.46 -11.87
CA VAL A 279 10.61 17.83 -12.21
C VAL A 279 12.11 17.92 -12.45
N GLN A 280 12.84 16.82 -12.34
CA GLN A 280 14.27 16.73 -12.64
C GLN A 280 14.54 16.69 -14.15
N SER A 281 15.76 17.00 -14.55
CA SER A 281 16.18 16.82 -15.93
C SER A 281 16.27 15.34 -16.31
N ASP A 282 16.09 15.03 -17.61
CA ASP A 282 16.17 13.65 -18.12
C ASP A 282 17.49 12.96 -17.75
N ASP A 283 18.60 13.70 -17.68
CA ASP A 283 19.90 13.18 -17.28
C ASP A 283 19.95 12.78 -15.80
N GLU A 284 19.38 13.59 -14.92
CA GLU A 284 19.31 13.27 -13.48
C GLU A 284 18.34 12.10 -13.22
N VAL A 285 17.19 12.09 -13.89
CA VAL A 285 16.26 10.96 -13.85
C VAL A 285 16.95 9.67 -14.27
N ARG A 286 17.66 9.67 -15.42
CA ARG A 286 18.34 8.49 -15.92
C ARG A 286 19.39 7.97 -14.94
N LYS A 287 20.24 8.83 -14.37
CA LYS A 287 21.25 8.45 -13.36
C LYS A 287 20.60 7.82 -12.14
N THR A 288 19.51 8.43 -11.63
CA THR A 288 18.81 7.93 -10.45
C THR A 288 18.15 6.58 -10.73
N VAL A 289 17.45 6.43 -11.86
CA VAL A 289 16.78 5.16 -12.23
C VAL A 289 17.80 4.03 -12.45
N GLU A 290 18.95 4.31 -13.08
CA GLU A 290 20.04 3.34 -13.23
C GLU A 290 20.58 2.88 -11.88
N ALA A 291 20.82 3.79 -10.93
CA ALA A 291 21.28 3.46 -9.58
C ALA A 291 20.23 2.64 -8.79
N VAL A 292 18.99 3.06 -8.82
CA VAL A 292 17.85 2.37 -8.16
C VAL A 292 17.70 0.94 -8.66
N LYS A 293 17.76 0.75 -9.99
CA LYS A 293 17.71 -0.58 -10.60
C LYS A 293 18.90 -1.45 -10.18
N ALA A 294 20.12 -0.90 -10.25
CA ALA A 294 21.36 -1.62 -9.91
C ALA A 294 21.38 -2.03 -8.43
N ALA A 295 20.80 -1.21 -7.55
CA ALA A 295 20.70 -1.45 -6.13
C ALA A 295 19.56 -2.41 -5.74
N GLY A 296 18.63 -2.72 -6.65
CA GLY A 296 17.42 -3.48 -6.33
C GLY A 296 16.44 -2.73 -5.40
N VAL A 297 16.54 -1.42 -5.32
CA VAL A 297 15.60 -0.58 -4.56
C VAL A 297 14.24 -0.60 -5.23
N THR A 298 13.18 -0.69 -4.43
CA THR A 298 11.79 -0.65 -4.87
C THR A 298 11.17 0.70 -4.55
N VAL A 299 10.20 1.14 -5.34
CA VAL A 299 9.56 2.46 -5.16
C VAL A 299 8.07 2.30 -4.91
N VAL A 300 7.56 2.96 -3.86
CA VAL A 300 6.13 3.09 -3.61
C VAL A 300 5.69 4.54 -3.82
N SER A 301 4.70 4.72 -4.68
CA SER A 301 4.07 6.02 -4.93
C SER A 301 2.80 6.20 -4.09
N LEU A 302 2.58 7.42 -3.64
CA LEU A 302 1.45 7.82 -2.79
C LEU A 302 0.62 8.92 -3.49
N PRO A 303 -0.02 8.60 -4.65
CA PRO A 303 -0.54 9.64 -5.52
C PRO A 303 -1.62 10.53 -4.90
N MET A 304 -2.45 9.99 -4.01
CA MET A 304 -3.53 10.76 -3.38
C MET A 304 -2.97 11.84 -2.44
N CYS A 305 -2.06 11.46 -1.55
CA CYS A 305 -1.44 12.36 -0.59
C CYS A 305 -0.52 13.37 -1.30
N ASN A 306 0.32 12.89 -2.21
CA ASN A 306 1.23 13.78 -2.94
C ASN A 306 0.49 14.81 -3.81
N LEU A 307 -0.56 14.41 -4.53
CA LEU A 307 -1.42 15.37 -5.27
C LEU A 307 -2.03 16.42 -4.33
N TYR A 308 -2.42 16.02 -3.11
CA TYR A 308 -3.04 16.91 -2.14
C TYR A 308 -2.07 17.94 -1.58
N LEU A 309 -0.82 17.55 -1.29
CA LEU A 309 0.19 18.40 -0.65
C LEU A 309 1.02 19.21 -1.64
N GLN A 310 1.41 18.61 -2.78
CA GLN A 310 2.38 19.21 -3.69
C GLN A 310 1.80 20.38 -4.49
N ASP A 311 2.67 21.34 -4.84
CA ASP A 311 2.32 22.56 -5.61
C ASP A 311 1.14 23.38 -5.04
N ARG A 312 0.89 23.25 -3.74
CA ARG A 312 -0.18 24.00 -3.07
C ARG A 312 0.24 25.44 -2.80
N GLN A 313 -0.51 26.37 -3.37
CA GLN A 313 -0.32 27.81 -3.15
C GLN A 313 -1.68 28.50 -2.97
N PRO A 314 -1.79 29.45 -2.04
CA PRO A 314 -3.04 30.19 -1.83
C PRO A 314 -3.53 30.87 -3.10
N GLY A 315 -4.80 30.67 -3.45
CA GLY A 315 -5.43 31.30 -4.61
C GLY A 315 -4.97 30.83 -5.97
N ARG A 316 -4.17 29.75 -6.05
CA ARG A 316 -3.68 29.19 -7.31
C ARG A 316 -4.01 27.68 -7.43
N THR A 317 -4.53 27.27 -8.58
CA THR A 317 -4.67 25.86 -8.91
C THR A 317 -3.28 25.23 -9.12
N PRO A 318 -3.00 24.02 -8.59
CA PRO A 318 -1.75 23.31 -8.82
C PRO A 318 -1.46 23.14 -10.32
N ARG A 319 -0.22 23.27 -10.72
CA ARG A 319 0.26 23.11 -12.11
C ARG A 319 1.01 21.79 -12.31
N HIS A 320 1.51 21.22 -11.22
CA HIS A 320 2.16 19.91 -11.18
C HIS A 320 1.29 18.92 -10.44
N ARG A 321 1.32 17.64 -10.85
CA ARG A 321 0.60 16.58 -10.14
C ARG A 321 1.28 16.17 -8.83
N GLY A 322 2.58 16.44 -8.72
CA GLY A 322 3.36 16.15 -7.51
C GLY A 322 3.61 14.68 -7.24
N VAL A 323 3.53 13.82 -8.26
CA VAL A 323 3.71 12.36 -8.13
C VAL A 323 4.93 11.89 -8.90
N THR A 324 5.50 10.76 -8.49
CA THR A 324 6.69 10.17 -9.13
C THR A 324 6.40 9.59 -10.53
N ILE A 325 7.47 9.25 -11.24
CA ILE A 325 7.48 8.78 -12.64
C ILE A 325 7.30 7.25 -12.73
N LEU A 326 6.12 6.75 -12.37
CA LEU A 326 5.83 5.31 -12.27
C LEU A 326 6.06 4.53 -13.57
N HIS A 327 5.71 5.11 -14.72
CA HIS A 327 5.87 4.46 -16.04
C HIS A 327 7.34 4.23 -16.37
N GLU A 328 8.17 5.24 -16.17
CA GLU A 328 9.60 5.21 -16.48
C GLU A 328 10.34 4.24 -15.55
N LEU A 329 10.04 4.26 -14.25
CA LEU A 329 10.57 3.31 -13.27
C LEU A 329 10.21 1.87 -13.65
N LYS A 330 8.93 1.60 -13.92
CA LYS A 330 8.45 0.28 -14.34
C LYS A 330 9.09 -0.18 -15.66
N ALA A 331 9.18 0.71 -16.65
CA ALA A 331 9.82 0.41 -17.95
C ALA A 331 11.33 0.09 -17.81
N ALA A 332 12.00 0.72 -16.84
CA ALA A 332 13.39 0.41 -16.51
C ALA A 332 13.55 -0.94 -15.77
N GLY A 333 12.44 -1.55 -15.31
CA GLY A 333 12.45 -2.80 -14.55
C GLY A 333 12.58 -2.60 -13.04
N VAL A 334 12.38 -1.39 -12.54
CA VAL A 334 12.22 -1.11 -11.11
C VAL A 334 10.84 -1.59 -10.67
N LYS A 335 10.76 -2.32 -9.55
CA LYS A 335 9.48 -2.73 -8.98
C LYS A 335 8.80 -1.52 -8.35
N VAL A 336 7.55 -1.30 -8.71
CA VAL A 336 6.75 -0.17 -8.23
C VAL A 336 5.46 -0.63 -7.58
N ALA A 337 5.03 0.08 -6.56
CA ALA A 337 3.74 -0.08 -5.90
C ALA A 337 3.04 1.27 -5.72
N ILE A 338 1.76 1.22 -5.38
CA ILE A 338 0.95 2.35 -4.94
C ILE A 338 0.33 2.01 -3.59
N ALA A 339 0.16 3.01 -2.72
CA ALA A 339 -0.38 2.81 -1.38
C ALA A 339 -1.22 4.02 -0.92
N SER A 340 -1.92 3.87 0.20
CA SER A 340 -2.88 4.87 0.70
C SER A 340 -2.21 6.09 1.32
N ASP A 341 -1.10 5.91 2.02
CA ASP A 341 -0.41 6.92 2.80
C ASP A 341 -1.23 7.41 4.00
N ASN A 342 -1.31 8.73 4.20
CA ASN A 342 -2.08 9.38 5.26
C ASN A 342 -3.59 9.25 5.04
N CYS A 343 -4.33 9.28 6.14
CA CYS A 343 -5.79 9.18 6.13
C CYS A 343 -6.39 10.04 7.23
N ARG A 344 -7.21 11.05 6.84
CA ARG A 344 -7.93 11.96 7.73
C ARG A 344 -7.04 12.60 8.81
N ASP A 345 -5.87 13.03 8.38
CA ASP A 345 -4.86 13.69 9.21
C ASP A 345 -4.33 14.97 8.53
N PRO A 346 -3.44 15.76 9.15
CA PRO A 346 -2.95 17.00 8.57
C PRO A 346 -2.23 16.88 7.23
N PHE A 347 -1.66 15.73 6.86
CA PHE A 347 -1.04 15.51 5.56
C PHE A 347 -2.07 15.21 4.48
N PHE A 348 -3.15 14.48 4.83
CA PHE A 348 -4.24 14.19 3.91
C PHE A 348 -5.59 14.14 4.63
N ALA A 349 -6.45 15.13 4.33
CA ALA A 349 -7.73 15.34 5.03
C ALA A 349 -8.79 14.25 4.75
N TYR A 350 -8.59 13.41 3.75
CA TYR A 350 -9.56 12.46 3.22
C TYR A 350 -9.04 11.02 3.32
N GLY A 351 -9.67 10.10 2.56
CA GLY A 351 -9.31 8.69 2.53
C GLY A 351 -10.06 7.86 3.58
N ASP A 352 -10.06 6.56 3.38
CA ASP A 352 -10.70 5.57 4.26
C ASP A 352 -9.98 4.21 4.22
N HIS A 353 -8.69 4.18 3.89
CA HIS A 353 -7.89 2.96 3.70
C HIS A 353 -8.49 1.97 2.69
N ASP A 354 -9.20 2.48 1.66
CA ASP A 354 -9.77 1.67 0.59
C ASP A 354 -8.78 1.49 -0.57
N GLY A 355 -8.21 0.29 -0.71
CA GLY A 355 -7.28 -0.04 -1.80
C GLY A 355 -7.86 0.18 -3.20
N LEU A 356 -9.19 0.06 -3.39
CA LEU A 356 -9.81 0.37 -4.68
C LEU A 356 -9.85 1.89 -4.95
N GLU A 357 -10.10 2.72 -3.94
CA GLU A 357 -10.00 4.17 -4.06
C GLU A 357 -8.56 4.55 -4.46
N VAL A 358 -7.57 4.01 -3.75
CA VAL A 358 -6.14 4.23 -4.04
C VAL A 358 -5.84 3.87 -5.51
N PHE A 359 -6.24 2.68 -5.97
CA PHE A 359 -6.02 2.26 -7.36
C PHE A 359 -6.71 3.19 -8.37
N THR A 360 -7.97 3.52 -8.13
CA THR A 360 -8.77 4.35 -9.03
C THR A 360 -8.22 5.77 -9.15
N GLN A 361 -7.83 6.37 -8.03
CA GLN A 361 -7.25 7.71 -8.04
C GLN A 361 -5.84 7.69 -8.64
N SER A 362 -5.00 6.72 -8.29
CA SER A 362 -3.66 6.57 -8.86
C SER A 362 -3.70 6.41 -10.38
N ALA A 363 -4.62 5.59 -10.90
CA ALA A 363 -4.79 5.41 -12.33
C ALA A 363 -5.13 6.72 -13.06
N ARG A 364 -6.00 7.56 -12.46
CA ARG A 364 -6.35 8.87 -13.02
C ARG A 364 -5.21 9.88 -12.90
N ILE A 365 -4.51 9.90 -11.77
CA ILE A 365 -3.44 10.86 -11.49
C ILE A 365 -2.20 10.52 -12.32
N GLY A 366 -1.81 9.24 -12.37
CA GLY A 366 -0.60 8.75 -13.03
C GLY A 366 -0.82 8.29 -14.47
N HIS A 367 -2.06 8.37 -15.02
CA HIS A 367 -2.44 7.80 -16.33
C HIS A 367 -2.09 6.30 -16.45
N LEU A 368 -2.37 5.53 -15.37
CA LEU A 368 -2.04 4.11 -15.30
C LEU A 368 -3.09 3.23 -16.02
N ASP A 369 -3.63 3.69 -17.13
CA ASP A 369 -4.76 3.08 -17.82
C ASP A 369 -4.51 2.68 -19.28
N HIS A 370 -3.30 2.91 -19.82
CA HIS A 370 -2.91 2.52 -21.19
C HIS A 370 -1.56 1.79 -21.22
N PRO A 371 -1.57 0.44 -21.08
CA PRO A 371 -2.69 -0.47 -20.79
C PRO A 371 -2.97 -0.60 -19.28
N ILE A 372 -4.23 -0.65 -18.90
CA ILE A 372 -4.62 -0.83 -17.50
C ILE A 372 -4.24 -2.21 -16.95
N ALA A 373 -4.19 -3.22 -17.81
CA ALA A 373 -3.87 -4.61 -17.46
C ALA A 373 -2.57 -4.77 -16.64
N ASP A 374 -1.62 -3.85 -16.82
CA ASP A 374 -0.30 -3.93 -16.19
C ASP A 374 -0.26 -3.38 -14.73
N TRP A 375 -1.34 -2.76 -14.26
CA TRP A 375 -1.31 -1.97 -13.02
C TRP A 375 -1.99 -2.58 -11.79
N PRO A 376 -2.91 -3.57 -11.89
CA PRO A 376 -3.52 -4.17 -10.69
C PRO A 376 -2.51 -4.76 -9.71
N GLN A 377 -1.36 -5.22 -10.21
CA GLN A 377 -0.26 -5.72 -9.38
C GLN A 377 0.29 -4.66 -8.41
N ALA A 378 0.22 -3.36 -8.77
CA ALA A 378 0.78 -2.28 -7.97
C ALA A 378 0.11 -2.09 -6.60
N ILE A 379 -1.11 -2.63 -6.39
CA ILE A 379 -1.85 -2.59 -5.11
C ILE A 379 -2.10 -3.99 -4.54
N THR A 380 -1.51 -5.03 -5.12
CA THR A 380 -1.72 -6.42 -4.72
C THR A 380 -0.41 -7.19 -4.60
N SER A 381 0.10 -7.78 -5.70
CA SER A 381 1.28 -8.65 -5.66
C SER A 381 2.60 -7.90 -5.53
N ALA A 382 2.76 -6.74 -6.15
CA ALA A 382 3.99 -5.98 -6.03
C ALA A 382 4.27 -5.55 -4.58
N PRO A 383 3.33 -4.89 -3.86
CA PRO A 383 3.54 -4.58 -2.46
C PRO A 383 3.69 -5.83 -1.57
N ALA A 384 3.00 -6.93 -1.85
CA ALA A 384 3.19 -8.19 -1.12
C ALA A 384 4.65 -8.68 -1.22
N GLU A 385 5.20 -8.71 -2.43
CA GLU A 385 6.57 -9.10 -2.67
C GLU A 385 7.58 -8.13 -2.01
N MET A 386 7.35 -6.81 -2.14
CA MET A 386 8.17 -5.78 -1.51
C MET A 386 8.17 -5.89 0.03
N MET A 387 7.06 -6.32 0.61
CA MET A 387 6.93 -6.61 2.05
C MET A 387 7.48 -7.99 2.44
N GLY A 388 7.87 -8.84 1.48
CA GLY A 388 8.33 -10.21 1.74
C GLY A 388 7.22 -11.15 2.17
N LEU A 389 6.00 -10.93 1.72
CA LEU A 389 4.83 -11.77 2.02
C LEU A 389 4.66 -12.81 0.92
N GLU A 390 4.82 -14.08 1.27
CA GLU A 390 4.67 -15.18 0.34
C GLU A 390 3.20 -15.59 0.16
N ASN A 391 2.85 -16.06 -1.04
CA ASN A 391 1.52 -16.56 -1.38
C ASN A 391 0.38 -15.55 -1.11
N MET A 392 0.63 -14.27 -1.38
CA MET A 392 -0.28 -13.15 -1.14
C MET A 392 -0.33 -12.19 -2.33
N GLY A 393 -1.46 -11.54 -2.54
CA GLY A 393 -1.64 -10.53 -3.59
C GLY A 393 -1.84 -11.09 -5.00
N GLN A 394 -2.00 -12.40 -5.16
CA GLN A 394 -2.38 -13.08 -6.42
C GLN A 394 -3.39 -14.20 -6.14
N ILE A 395 -3.99 -14.72 -7.22
CA ILE A 395 -4.91 -15.85 -7.21
C ILE A 395 -4.16 -17.08 -7.71
N GLY A 396 -3.92 -18.04 -6.84
CA GLY A 396 -3.15 -19.25 -7.16
C GLY A 396 -3.69 -20.49 -6.46
N GLU A 397 -3.56 -21.65 -7.11
CA GLU A 397 -3.92 -22.93 -6.52
C GLU A 397 -3.09 -23.21 -5.26
N GLY A 398 -3.73 -23.65 -4.19
CA GLY A 398 -3.12 -23.87 -2.88
C GLY A 398 -2.99 -22.60 -2.00
N TRP A 399 -3.21 -21.39 -2.56
CA TRP A 399 -3.15 -20.14 -1.81
C TRP A 399 -4.45 -19.88 -1.05
N GLY A 400 -4.42 -18.95 -0.09
CA GLY A 400 -5.61 -18.53 0.64
C GLY A 400 -6.69 -17.96 -0.30
N ALA A 401 -7.94 -18.34 -0.08
CA ALA A 401 -9.07 -17.73 -0.80
C ALA A 401 -9.43 -16.38 -0.15
N ASP A 402 -8.52 -15.41 -0.31
CA ASP A 402 -8.65 -14.02 0.12
C ASP A 402 -8.94 -13.16 -1.11
N LEU A 403 -10.22 -12.89 -1.37
CA LEU A 403 -10.71 -12.35 -2.63
C LEU A 403 -11.64 -11.15 -2.42
N VAL A 404 -11.59 -10.22 -3.35
CA VAL A 404 -12.59 -9.15 -3.51
C VAL A 404 -13.34 -9.39 -4.81
N VAL A 405 -14.64 -9.58 -4.73
CA VAL A 405 -15.51 -9.81 -5.87
C VAL A 405 -16.33 -8.54 -6.13
N PHE A 406 -16.14 -7.96 -7.31
CA PHE A 406 -16.82 -6.74 -7.74
C PHE A 406 -18.01 -7.06 -8.65
N LYS A 407 -19.02 -6.20 -8.59
CA LYS A 407 -20.13 -6.26 -9.54
C LYS A 407 -19.74 -5.76 -10.93
N ALA A 408 -18.70 -4.93 -11.00
CA ALA A 408 -18.11 -4.47 -12.25
C ALA A 408 -17.52 -5.63 -13.04
N ARG A 409 -17.70 -5.63 -14.38
CA ARG A 409 -17.33 -6.70 -15.31
C ARG A 409 -16.13 -6.35 -16.20
N SER A 410 -15.64 -5.12 -16.06
CA SER A 410 -14.50 -4.57 -16.78
C SER A 410 -13.84 -3.48 -15.93
N PHE A 411 -12.62 -3.08 -16.26
CA PHE A 411 -11.96 -1.97 -15.57
C PHE A 411 -12.71 -0.65 -15.75
N ASN A 412 -13.31 -0.44 -16.92
CA ASN A 412 -14.10 0.77 -17.14
C ASN A 412 -15.30 0.83 -16.17
N GLU A 413 -16.04 -0.26 -16.00
CA GLU A 413 -17.13 -0.34 -15.01
C GLU A 413 -16.61 -0.22 -13.57
N LEU A 414 -15.44 -0.84 -13.27
CA LEU A 414 -14.83 -0.80 -11.94
C LEU A 414 -14.50 0.63 -11.51
N MET A 415 -13.86 1.38 -12.41
CA MET A 415 -13.36 2.73 -12.08
C MET A 415 -14.41 3.81 -12.23
N ALA A 416 -15.56 3.52 -12.86
CA ALA A 416 -16.65 4.47 -13.04
C ALA A 416 -17.47 4.72 -11.75
N ARG A 417 -17.39 3.81 -10.76
CA ARG A 417 -18.20 3.87 -9.53
C ARG A 417 -17.37 3.47 -8.32
N GLY A 418 -17.79 3.89 -7.13
CA GLY A 418 -17.10 3.57 -5.87
C GLY A 418 -17.17 2.09 -5.43
N GLN A 419 -17.96 1.22 -6.10
CA GLN A 419 -18.06 -0.22 -5.81
C GLN A 419 -18.21 -0.56 -4.31
N GLY A 420 -19.00 0.21 -3.58
CA GLY A 420 -19.25 -0.02 -2.16
C GLY A 420 -20.08 -1.28 -1.88
N ASP A 421 -20.63 -1.93 -2.91
CA ASP A 421 -21.40 -3.18 -2.84
C ASP A 421 -20.56 -4.44 -3.17
N ARG A 422 -19.21 -4.32 -3.16
CA ARG A 422 -18.30 -5.47 -3.35
C ARG A 422 -18.50 -6.54 -2.29
N THR A 423 -18.22 -7.80 -2.65
CA THR A 423 -18.21 -8.93 -1.72
C THR A 423 -16.78 -9.30 -1.38
N ILE A 424 -16.46 -9.36 -0.08
CA ILE A 424 -15.11 -9.68 0.40
C ILE A 424 -15.12 -11.07 1.01
N ILE A 425 -14.19 -11.90 0.56
CA ILE A 425 -13.96 -13.27 1.01
C ILE A 425 -12.60 -13.31 1.68
N ARG A 426 -12.55 -13.80 2.93
CA ARG A 426 -11.32 -14.00 3.68
C ARG A 426 -11.25 -15.46 4.11
N GLN A 427 -10.16 -16.13 3.76
CA GLN A 427 -9.98 -17.56 4.04
C GLN A 427 -11.21 -18.39 3.61
N GLY A 428 -11.73 -18.11 2.41
CA GLY A 428 -12.88 -18.78 1.82
C GLY A 428 -14.24 -18.46 2.45
N ARG A 429 -14.34 -17.46 3.33
CA ARG A 429 -15.59 -17.05 3.98
C ARG A 429 -15.90 -15.59 3.71
N GLN A 430 -17.15 -15.30 3.40
CA GLN A 430 -17.60 -13.92 3.29
C GLN A 430 -17.51 -13.24 4.65
N ILE A 431 -16.92 -12.06 4.69
CA ILE A 431 -16.89 -11.21 5.88
C ILE A 431 -18.04 -10.19 5.85
N ASP A 432 -18.33 -9.60 7.01
CA ASP A 432 -19.15 -8.40 7.12
C ASP A 432 -18.28 -7.18 6.72
N PRO A 433 -18.60 -6.46 5.63
CA PRO A 433 -17.86 -5.31 5.19
C PRO A 433 -18.36 -3.99 5.80
N THR A 434 -19.10 -4.06 6.92
CA THR A 434 -19.61 -2.86 7.59
C THR A 434 -18.44 -2.04 8.11
N LEU A 435 -18.35 -0.79 7.63
CA LEU A 435 -17.36 0.16 8.11
C LEU A 435 -17.65 0.59 9.54
N PRO A 436 -16.61 0.88 10.35
CA PRO A 436 -16.81 1.47 11.66
C PRO A 436 -17.45 2.86 11.52
N ASP A 437 -18.24 3.25 12.53
CA ASP A 437 -18.82 4.59 12.56
C ASP A 437 -17.78 5.59 13.06
N TYR A 438 -17.61 6.71 12.37
CA TYR A 438 -16.72 7.79 12.83
C TYR A 438 -17.05 8.29 14.24
N ALA A 439 -18.30 8.17 14.68
CA ALA A 439 -18.70 8.47 16.06
C ALA A 439 -17.97 7.63 17.13
N GLU A 440 -17.36 6.49 16.76
CA GLU A 440 -16.50 5.73 17.67
C GLU A 440 -15.28 6.52 18.16
N LEU A 441 -14.91 7.60 17.47
CA LEU A 441 -13.76 8.44 17.80
C LEU A 441 -14.13 9.81 18.39
N ASP A 442 -15.42 10.16 18.53
CA ASP A 442 -15.87 11.51 18.92
C ASP A 442 -15.28 11.97 20.25
N ASP A 443 -15.14 11.08 21.22
CA ASP A 443 -14.58 11.39 22.54
C ASP A 443 -13.06 11.64 22.54
N LEU A 444 -12.38 11.31 21.44
CA LEU A 444 -10.97 11.61 21.22
C LEU A 444 -10.74 12.96 20.53
N MET A 445 -11.81 13.56 19.95
CA MET A 445 -11.70 14.77 19.10
C MET A 445 -11.72 16.10 19.88
#